data_d56099cf13f492f9c793d4e54922faf3
#
_entry.id   d56099cf13f492f9c793d4e54922faf3
#
_cell.length_a   1.000
_cell.length_b   1.000
_cell.length_c   1.000
_cell.angle_alpha   90.00
_cell.angle_beta   90.00
_cell.angle_gamma   90.00
#
_symmetry.space_group_name_H-M   'P 1'
#
loop_
_entity.id
_entity.type
_entity.pdbx_description
1 polymer ?
#
loop_
_entity_poly.entity_id
_entity_poly.type
_entity_poly.pdbx_seq_one_letter_code
_entity_poly.pdbx_strand_id
1 'polypeptide(L)'
;MERSLYLNQLVHFPTDIDDKIYNKTFVGIDFGTSTTVVSIASYDRGSNQIMCTTLELPQKEIDGNIVESEQLPSVIAVGRDGAPLVGMGAFSLKTNPDYELGTNIWYSFKMELGKNLGPMWYGSEIENIKSPQNATRFFFKYLKRCIEKVCADNNYSPDIHYAVSIPASFESILY
;
A
#
# COMPACT_ATOMS: atom_id res chain seq x y z
N MET A 1 -15.33 5.95 -16.15
CA MET A 1 -15.88 4.66 -16.68
C MET A 1 -15.24 3.59 -15.82
N GLU A 2 -15.93 3.18 -14.76
CA GLU A 2 -15.45 2.13 -13.84
C GLU A 2 -15.26 0.82 -14.60
N ARG A 3 -14.04 0.31 -14.59
CA ARG A 3 -13.73 -1.04 -15.06
C ARG A 3 -13.84 -2.01 -13.87
N SER A 4 -15.05 -2.32 -13.44
CA SER A 4 -15.23 -3.45 -12.53
C SER A 4 -15.14 -4.75 -13.30
N LEU A 5 -14.18 -5.58 -12.96
CA LEU A 5 -14.06 -6.96 -13.46
C LEU A 5 -14.83 -7.90 -12.53
N TYR A 6 -15.75 -8.65 -13.07
CA TYR A 6 -16.47 -9.68 -12.32
C TYR A 6 -15.61 -10.94 -12.28
N LEU A 7 -15.11 -11.29 -11.10
CA LEU A 7 -14.21 -12.45 -10.93
C LEU A 7 -14.88 -13.78 -11.28
N ASN A 8 -16.21 -13.91 -11.11
CA ASN A 8 -16.97 -15.09 -11.50
C ASN A 8 -16.97 -15.34 -13.02
N GLN A 9 -16.62 -14.35 -13.84
CA GLN A 9 -16.42 -14.51 -15.29
C GLN A 9 -15.06 -15.15 -15.61
N LEU A 10 -14.12 -15.12 -14.67
CA LEU A 10 -12.75 -15.62 -14.82
C LEU A 10 -12.52 -16.96 -14.11
N VAL A 11 -13.28 -17.26 -13.07
CA VAL A 11 -13.09 -18.45 -12.23
C VAL A 11 -14.44 -19.06 -11.85
N HIS A 12 -14.57 -20.37 -12.02
CA HIS A 12 -15.75 -21.12 -11.57
C HIS A 12 -15.59 -21.41 -10.07
N PHE A 13 -16.38 -20.76 -9.22
CA PHE A 13 -16.36 -21.00 -7.78
C PHE A 13 -17.33 -22.15 -7.42
N PRO A 14 -16.96 -23.04 -6.47
CA PRO A 14 -17.90 -23.99 -5.87
C PRO A 14 -19.05 -23.26 -5.18
N THR A 15 -20.25 -23.83 -5.23
CA THR A 15 -21.49 -23.24 -4.69
C THR A 15 -21.49 -23.04 -3.17
N ASP A 16 -20.56 -23.65 -2.43
CA ASP A 16 -20.42 -23.55 -0.97
C ASP A 16 -19.47 -22.43 -0.52
N ILE A 17 -18.90 -21.67 -1.46
CA ILE A 17 -17.96 -20.60 -1.15
C ILE A 17 -18.68 -19.35 -0.59
N ASP A 18 -19.94 -19.16 -0.96
CA ASP A 18 -20.71 -17.95 -0.64
C ASP A 18 -20.75 -17.67 0.87
N ASP A 19 -20.93 -18.70 1.70
CA ASP A 19 -20.95 -18.53 3.16
C ASP A 19 -19.60 -18.15 3.75
N LYS A 20 -18.50 -18.52 3.07
CA LYS A 20 -17.12 -18.24 3.52
C LYS A 20 -16.66 -16.84 3.17
N ILE A 21 -17.20 -16.24 2.10
CA ILE A 21 -16.81 -14.91 1.61
C ILE A 21 -17.80 -13.81 1.97
N TYR A 22 -19.01 -14.24 2.38
CA TYR A 22 -20.05 -13.31 2.78
C TYR A 22 -19.63 -12.44 3.98
N ASN A 23 -19.98 -11.17 3.95
CA ASN A 23 -19.58 -10.17 4.94
C ASN A 23 -18.06 -10.01 5.14
N LYS A 24 -17.26 -10.39 4.17
CA LYS A 24 -15.82 -10.18 4.18
C LYS A 24 -15.40 -9.21 3.11
N THR A 25 -14.33 -8.50 3.39
CA THR A 25 -13.64 -7.63 2.46
C THR A 25 -12.26 -8.18 2.20
N PHE A 26 -11.93 -8.40 0.94
CA PHE A 26 -10.61 -8.89 0.54
C PHE A 26 -9.82 -7.74 -0.09
N VAL A 27 -8.62 -7.51 0.42
CA VAL A 27 -7.74 -6.44 -0.05
C VAL A 27 -6.48 -7.06 -0.63
N GLY A 28 -6.27 -6.84 -1.92
CA GLY A 28 -5.05 -7.19 -2.64
C GLY A 28 -4.12 -5.99 -2.71
N ILE A 29 -2.86 -6.16 -2.30
CA ILE A 29 -1.84 -5.12 -2.33
C ILE A 29 -0.74 -5.57 -3.30
N ASP A 30 -0.62 -4.87 -4.42
CA ASP A 30 0.55 -5.00 -5.28
C ASP A 30 1.62 -4.00 -4.83
N PHE A 31 2.50 -4.49 -3.94
CA PHE A 31 3.59 -3.70 -3.38
C PHE A 31 4.73 -3.60 -4.39
N GLY A 32 4.77 -2.53 -5.16
CA GLY A 32 5.82 -2.27 -6.14
C GLY A 32 7.03 -1.53 -5.56
N THR A 33 8.16 -1.58 -6.26
CA THR A 33 9.39 -0.83 -5.90
C THR A 33 9.18 0.68 -5.98
N SER A 34 8.46 1.13 -6.99
CA SER A 34 8.19 2.56 -7.23
C SER A 34 6.77 2.96 -6.85
N THR A 35 5.80 2.08 -7.09
CA THR A 35 4.37 2.37 -6.92
C THR A 35 3.67 1.15 -6.34
N THR A 36 2.79 1.38 -5.40
CA THR A 36 1.90 0.39 -4.80
C THR A 36 0.48 0.62 -5.30
N VAL A 37 -0.22 -0.46 -5.64
CA VAL A 37 -1.64 -0.45 -6.04
C VAL A 37 -2.42 -1.33 -5.07
N VAL A 38 -3.62 -0.89 -4.71
CA VAL A 38 -4.52 -1.63 -3.82
C VAL A 38 -5.81 -1.91 -4.53
N SER A 39 -6.22 -3.17 -4.53
CA SER A 39 -7.52 -3.60 -5.03
C SER A 39 -8.36 -4.13 -3.89
N ILE A 40 -9.66 -3.95 -3.99
CA ILE A 40 -10.62 -4.46 -3.03
C ILE A 40 -11.61 -5.39 -3.73
N ALA A 41 -11.96 -6.49 -3.09
CA ALA A 41 -13.00 -7.39 -3.55
C ALA A 41 -14.00 -7.65 -2.41
N SER A 42 -15.28 -7.65 -2.75
CA SER A 42 -16.37 -7.96 -1.86
C SER A 42 -17.45 -8.75 -2.59
N TYR A 43 -18.22 -9.54 -1.85
CA TYR A 43 -19.34 -10.29 -2.41
C TYR A 43 -20.64 -9.49 -2.25
N ASP A 44 -21.29 -9.24 -3.39
CA ASP A 44 -22.61 -8.61 -3.41
C ASP A 44 -23.72 -9.67 -3.52
N ARG A 45 -24.51 -9.81 -2.46
CA ARG A 45 -25.66 -10.73 -2.43
C ARG A 45 -26.77 -10.39 -3.41
N GLY A 46 -26.95 -9.09 -3.70
CA GLY A 46 -28.04 -8.64 -4.56
C GLY A 46 -27.86 -9.13 -6.00
N SER A 47 -26.61 -9.05 -6.48
CA SER A 47 -26.23 -9.52 -7.83
C SER A 47 -25.68 -10.95 -7.84
N ASN A 48 -25.41 -11.55 -6.68
CA ASN A 48 -24.72 -12.85 -6.54
C ASN A 48 -23.33 -12.85 -7.23
N GLN A 49 -22.58 -11.75 -7.06
CA GLN A 49 -21.32 -11.54 -7.76
C GLN A 49 -20.22 -11.03 -6.84
N ILE A 50 -18.97 -11.35 -7.17
CA ILE A 50 -17.80 -10.74 -6.56
C ILE A 50 -17.45 -9.48 -7.34
N MET A 51 -17.53 -8.34 -6.66
CA MET A 51 -17.09 -7.04 -7.17
C MET A 51 -15.63 -6.82 -6.81
N CYS A 52 -14.83 -6.45 -7.80
CA CYS A 52 -13.43 -6.11 -7.60
C CYS A 52 -13.13 -4.76 -8.23
N THR A 53 -12.51 -3.87 -7.47
CA THR A 53 -12.11 -2.54 -7.95
C THR A 53 -10.77 -2.12 -7.36
N THR A 54 -10.07 -1.21 -8.03
CA THR A 54 -8.89 -0.55 -7.48
C THR A 54 -9.33 0.56 -6.54
N LEU A 55 -8.64 0.71 -5.40
CA LEU A 55 -8.92 1.78 -4.45
C LEU A 55 -8.15 3.05 -4.82
N GLU A 56 -8.86 4.16 -4.81
CA GLU A 56 -8.25 5.48 -4.72
C GLU A 56 -7.89 5.76 -3.27
N LEU A 57 -6.61 6.02 -3.01
CA LEU A 57 -6.09 6.27 -1.68
C LEU A 57 -5.80 7.76 -1.49
N PRO A 58 -6.26 8.36 -0.37
CA PRO A 58 -5.96 9.76 -0.07
C PRO A 58 -4.47 9.93 0.24
N GLN A 59 -3.84 10.91 -0.41
CA GLN A 59 -2.42 11.21 -0.27
C GLN A 59 -2.24 12.71 -0.02
N LYS A 60 -1.42 13.04 0.99
CA LYS A 60 -1.10 14.43 1.31
C LYS A 60 -0.01 14.94 0.38
N GLU A 61 -0.21 16.07 -0.27
CA GLU A 61 0.79 16.80 -1.04
C GLU A 61 1.64 17.72 -0.15
N ILE A 62 2.69 18.32 -0.71
CA ILE A 62 3.63 19.20 0.01
C ILE A 62 2.93 20.46 0.56
N ASP A 63 1.96 20.97 -0.16
CA ASP A 63 1.16 22.16 0.21
C ASP A 63 0.05 21.85 1.24
N GLY A 64 -0.09 20.58 1.61
CA GLY A 64 -1.08 20.10 2.57
C GLY A 64 -2.41 19.65 1.95
N ASN A 65 -2.61 19.83 0.65
CA ASN A 65 -3.77 19.32 -0.06
C ASN A 65 -3.82 17.79 -0.02
N ILE A 66 -5.01 17.24 -0.12
CA ILE A 66 -5.23 15.81 -0.26
C ILE A 66 -5.66 15.52 -1.69
N VAL A 67 -4.96 14.61 -2.35
CA VAL A 67 -5.32 14.06 -3.66
C VAL A 67 -5.66 12.59 -3.51
N GLU A 68 -6.60 12.10 -4.30
CA GLU A 68 -6.95 10.69 -4.36
C GLU A 68 -6.36 10.08 -5.62
N SER A 69 -5.77 8.91 -5.50
CA SER A 69 -5.17 8.19 -6.63
C SER A 69 -5.13 6.69 -6.40
N GLU A 70 -5.37 5.93 -7.46
CA GLU A 70 -5.18 4.47 -7.49
C GLU A 70 -3.69 4.07 -7.33
N GLN A 71 -2.78 4.99 -7.62
CA GLN A 71 -1.35 4.77 -7.54
C GLN A 71 -0.78 5.49 -6.32
N LEU A 72 -0.21 4.71 -5.40
CA LEU A 72 0.51 5.22 -4.24
C LEU A 72 2.03 5.06 -4.48
N PRO A 73 2.79 6.13 -4.74
CA PRO A 73 4.25 6.04 -4.79
C PRO A 73 4.82 5.42 -3.52
N SER A 74 5.69 4.41 -3.66
CA SER A 74 6.35 3.73 -2.53
C SER A 74 7.51 4.59 -2.00
N VAL A 75 7.15 5.80 -1.53
CA VAL A 75 8.09 6.82 -1.04
C VAL A 75 7.60 7.36 0.31
N ILE A 76 8.55 7.57 1.21
CA ILE A 76 8.34 8.21 2.51
C ILE A 76 9.30 9.42 2.57
N ALA A 77 8.87 10.54 3.10
CA ALA A 77 9.74 11.69 3.34
C ALA A 77 9.34 12.41 4.63
N VAL A 78 10.24 13.24 5.15
CA VAL A 78 9.92 14.22 6.19
C VAL A 78 9.32 15.46 5.53
N GLY A 79 8.11 15.83 5.91
CA GLY A 79 7.48 17.06 5.43
C GLY A 79 8.13 18.32 6.02
N ARG A 80 7.79 19.48 5.48
CA ARG A 80 8.29 20.78 5.98
C ARG A 80 7.90 21.07 7.42
N ASP A 81 6.82 20.48 7.87
CA ASP A 81 6.31 20.54 9.25
C ASP A 81 6.96 19.51 10.18
N GLY A 82 7.93 18.74 9.70
CA GLY A 82 8.56 17.63 10.39
C GLY A 82 7.70 16.36 10.44
N ALA A 83 6.48 16.39 9.91
CA ALA A 83 5.61 15.23 9.88
C ALA A 83 5.95 14.30 8.70
N PRO A 84 5.77 12.97 8.84
CA PRO A 84 5.96 12.06 7.74
C PRO A 84 4.95 12.29 6.60
N LEU A 85 5.47 12.35 5.37
CA LEU A 85 4.72 12.29 4.12
C LEU A 85 4.89 10.92 3.50
N VAL A 86 3.83 10.38 2.88
CA VAL A 86 3.86 9.12 2.13
C VAL A 86 3.13 9.31 0.81
N GLY A 87 3.63 8.72 -0.26
CA GLY A 87 3.00 8.78 -1.57
C GLY A 87 3.39 10.03 -2.37
N MET A 88 2.43 10.71 -2.99
CA MET A 88 2.66 11.78 -3.96
C MET A 88 3.46 12.96 -3.39
N GLY A 89 3.13 13.42 -2.18
CA GLY A 89 3.88 14.51 -1.55
C GLY A 89 5.34 14.13 -1.29
N ALA A 90 5.60 12.93 -0.82
CA ALA A 90 6.97 12.42 -0.63
C ALA A 90 7.68 12.22 -1.98
N PHE A 91 6.97 11.73 -3.00
CA PHE A 91 7.53 11.52 -4.34
C PHE A 91 8.02 12.83 -4.97
N SER A 92 7.28 13.91 -4.80
CA SER A 92 7.66 15.24 -5.31
C SER A 92 8.97 15.77 -4.72
N LEU A 93 9.38 15.26 -3.56
CA LEU A 93 10.62 15.66 -2.89
C LEU A 93 11.86 14.90 -3.37
N LYS A 94 11.72 13.85 -4.19
CA LYS A 94 12.85 13.03 -4.66
C LYS A 94 13.91 13.80 -5.45
N THR A 95 13.54 14.88 -6.10
CA THR A 95 14.46 15.72 -6.89
C THR A 95 14.92 16.97 -6.14
N ASN A 96 14.45 17.16 -4.92
CA ASN A 96 14.86 18.29 -4.10
C ASN A 96 16.23 18.00 -3.46
N PRO A 97 17.26 18.87 -3.68
CA PRO A 97 18.61 18.67 -3.16
C PRO A 97 18.71 18.68 -1.63
N ASP A 98 17.71 19.22 -0.93
CA ASP A 98 17.67 19.22 0.54
C ASP A 98 17.26 17.86 1.12
N TYR A 99 16.90 16.89 0.26
CA TYR A 99 16.46 15.55 0.67
C TYR A 99 17.51 14.50 0.36
N GLU A 100 17.98 13.84 1.40
CA GLU A 100 19.00 12.80 1.35
C GLU A 100 18.40 11.42 1.67
N LEU A 101 18.67 10.44 0.79
CA LEU A 101 18.20 9.06 0.96
C LEU A 101 18.73 8.45 2.26
N GLY A 102 17.82 7.92 3.05
CA GLY A 102 18.14 7.30 4.34
C GLY A 102 18.13 8.28 5.52
N THR A 103 18.12 9.58 5.27
CA THR A 103 18.07 10.65 6.28
C THR A 103 16.65 11.20 6.43
N ASN A 104 16.14 11.84 5.39
CA ASN A 104 14.83 12.49 5.41
C ASN A 104 13.92 12.10 4.23
N ILE A 105 14.40 11.19 3.35
CA ILE A 105 13.59 10.56 2.31
C ILE A 105 13.98 9.07 2.16
N TRP A 106 12.98 8.21 1.91
CA TRP A 106 13.16 6.76 1.71
C TRP A 106 12.32 6.29 0.53
N TYR A 107 12.96 5.62 -0.41
CA TYR A 107 12.34 4.99 -1.58
C TYR A 107 13.14 3.75 -1.99
N SER A 108 12.60 2.94 -2.89
CA SER A 108 13.20 1.69 -3.34
C SER A 108 13.53 0.69 -2.21
N PHE A 109 13.00 0.89 -1.01
CA PHE A 109 13.28 0.07 0.16
C PHE A 109 12.84 -1.40 -0.02
N LYS A 110 11.90 -1.69 -0.93
CA LYS A 110 11.55 -3.06 -1.31
C LYS A 110 12.76 -3.83 -1.88
N MET A 111 13.56 -3.16 -2.73
CA MET A 111 14.76 -3.77 -3.37
C MET A 111 15.87 -4.06 -2.37
N GLU A 112 15.82 -3.43 -1.21
CA GLU A 112 16.84 -3.52 -0.17
C GLU A 112 16.43 -4.48 0.97
N LEU A 113 15.22 -5.04 0.91
CA LEU A 113 14.75 -6.03 1.87
C LEU A 113 15.66 -7.28 1.84
N GLY A 114 16.08 -7.72 3.00
CA GLY A 114 16.98 -8.86 3.15
C GLY A 114 18.47 -8.57 2.91
N LYS A 115 18.82 -7.37 2.44
CA LYS A 115 20.24 -6.97 2.29
C LYS A 115 20.76 -6.35 3.59
N ASN A 116 22.05 -6.58 3.86
CA ASN A 116 22.77 -5.90 4.92
C ASN A 116 23.41 -4.62 4.35
N LEU A 117 22.74 -3.49 4.49
CA LEU A 117 23.16 -2.20 3.92
C LEU A 117 24.11 -1.41 4.83
N GLY A 118 24.49 -1.97 5.97
CA GLY A 118 25.30 -1.25 6.96
C GLY A 118 24.58 -0.03 7.54
N PRO A 119 25.32 1.02 7.97
CA PRO A 119 24.77 2.15 8.72
C PRO A 119 24.08 3.24 7.89
N MET A 120 23.83 3.04 6.59
CA MET A 120 23.37 4.08 5.66
C MET A 120 22.11 4.84 6.13
N TRP A 121 21.27 4.23 6.97
CA TRP A 121 20.02 4.84 7.44
C TRP A 121 20.05 5.21 8.93
N TYR A 122 21.22 5.20 9.58
CA TYR A 122 21.32 5.53 11.00
C TYR A 122 21.10 7.02 11.29
N GLY A 123 21.29 7.89 10.29
CA GLY A 123 21.01 9.33 10.36
C GLY A 123 19.55 9.72 10.19
N SER A 124 18.63 8.75 10.13
CA SER A 124 17.20 8.99 9.87
C SER A 124 16.58 9.99 10.84
N GLU A 125 15.93 11.01 10.29
CA GLU A 125 15.14 12.00 11.04
C GLU A 125 13.83 11.40 11.57
N ILE A 126 13.34 10.30 11.00
CA ILE A 126 12.23 9.53 11.56
C ILE A 126 12.81 8.40 12.42
N GLU A 127 12.67 8.52 13.75
CA GLU A 127 13.29 7.65 14.74
C GLU A 127 13.12 6.14 14.46
N ASN A 128 11.97 5.77 13.91
CA ASN A 128 11.62 4.37 13.66
C ASN A 128 12.01 3.86 12.26
N ILE A 129 12.68 4.67 11.41
CA ILE A 129 13.10 4.24 10.06
C ILE A 129 14.64 4.18 10.01
N LYS A 130 15.21 3.07 10.48
CA LYS A 130 16.66 2.84 10.50
C LYS A 130 17.10 1.64 9.64
N SER A 131 16.20 1.13 8.81
CA SER A 131 16.45 0.03 7.90
C SER A 131 15.36 -0.05 6.82
N PRO A 132 15.60 -0.75 5.69
CA PRO A 132 14.57 -1.04 4.70
C PRO A 132 13.34 -1.73 5.28
N GLN A 133 13.53 -2.63 6.25
CA GLN A 133 12.44 -3.31 6.96
C GLN A 133 11.60 -2.32 7.77
N ASN A 134 12.25 -1.35 8.44
CA ASN A 134 11.52 -0.32 9.18
C ASN A 134 10.75 0.62 8.24
N ALA A 135 11.32 1.01 7.10
CA ALA A 135 10.63 1.81 6.09
C ALA A 135 9.41 1.05 5.53
N THR A 136 9.59 -0.22 5.18
CA THR A 136 8.48 -1.08 4.72
C THR A 136 7.39 -1.19 5.78
N ARG A 137 7.76 -1.44 7.06
CA ARG A 137 6.79 -1.48 8.17
C ARG A 137 6.05 -0.16 8.34
N PHE A 138 6.75 0.97 8.22
CA PHE A 138 6.16 2.30 8.32
C PHE A 138 5.16 2.53 7.17
N PHE A 139 5.57 2.22 5.94
CA PHE A 139 4.74 2.33 4.74
C PHE A 139 3.47 1.48 4.85
N PHE A 140 3.57 0.22 5.26
CA PHE A 140 2.41 -0.65 5.43
C PHE A 140 1.49 -0.21 6.58
N LYS A 141 2.01 0.37 7.65
CA LYS A 141 1.16 0.96 8.71
C LYS A 141 0.35 2.14 8.20
N TYR A 142 0.97 2.99 7.38
CA TYR A 142 0.27 4.09 6.72
C TYR A 142 -0.80 3.55 5.76
N LEU A 143 -0.41 2.65 4.86
CA LEU A 143 -1.29 2.04 3.86
C LEU A 143 -2.50 1.38 4.52
N LYS A 144 -2.29 0.58 5.57
CA LYS A 144 -3.37 -0.07 6.32
C LYS A 144 -4.40 0.94 6.84
N ARG A 145 -3.94 2.06 7.44
CA ARG A 145 -4.83 3.12 7.93
C ARG A 145 -5.65 3.76 6.81
N CYS A 146 -5.03 4.01 5.66
CA CYS A 146 -5.74 4.54 4.49
C CYS A 146 -6.81 3.56 4.00
N ILE A 147 -6.47 2.28 3.86
CA ILE A 147 -7.40 1.23 3.43
C ILE A 147 -8.56 1.10 4.41
N GLU A 148 -8.31 0.99 5.71
CA GLU A 148 -9.34 0.87 6.74
C GLU A 148 -10.29 2.07 6.73
N LYS A 149 -9.75 3.28 6.53
CA LYS A 149 -10.57 4.49 6.40
C LYS A 149 -11.44 4.44 5.15
N VAL A 150 -10.88 4.16 3.97
CA VAL A 150 -11.64 4.05 2.71
C VAL A 150 -12.70 2.96 2.81
N CYS A 151 -12.38 1.82 3.42
CA CYS A 151 -13.35 0.75 3.65
C CYS A 151 -14.52 1.21 4.54
N ALA A 152 -14.23 1.92 5.62
CA ALA A 152 -15.26 2.45 6.52
C ALA A 152 -16.14 3.51 5.84
N ASP A 153 -15.52 4.44 5.10
CA ASP A 153 -16.23 5.53 4.41
C ASP A 153 -17.15 4.99 3.30
N ASN A 154 -16.82 3.84 2.70
CA ASN A 154 -17.61 3.18 1.65
C ASN A 154 -18.47 2.00 2.13
N ASN A 155 -18.62 1.82 3.45
CA ASN A 155 -19.46 0.78 4.06
C ASN A 155 -19.05 -0.66 3.70
N TYR A 156 -17.78 -0.91 3.43
CA TYR A 156 -17.26 -2.26 3.31
C TYR A 156 -17.24 -2.98 4.66
N SER A 157 -17.29 -4.31 4.64
CA SER A 157 -17.20 -5.09 5.87
C SER A 157 -15.89 -4.82 6.61
N PRO A 158 -15.94 -4.66 7.96
CA PRO A 158 -14.73 -4.50 8.78
C PRO A 158 -13.90 -5.80 8.92
N ASP A 159 -14.45 -6.95 8.50
CA ASP A 159 -13.69 -8.22 8.43
C ASP A 159 -12.82 -8.22 7.18
N ILE A 160 -11.65 -7.55 7.27
CA ILE A 160 -10.74 -7.32 6.15
C ILE A 160 -9.64 -8.37 6.12
N HIS A 161 -9.55 -9.07 4.98
CA HIS A 161 -8.51 -10.05 4.68
C HIS A 161 -7.51 -9.46 3.68
N TYR A 162 -6.22 -9.46 4.04
CA TYR A 162 -5.15 -8.89 3.22
C TYR A 162 -4.36 -9.95 2.48
N ALA A 163 -4.08 -9.70 1.20
CA ALA A 163 -3.11 -10.43 0.39
C ALA A 163 -2.09 -9.43 -0.17
N VAL A 164 -0.81 -9.77 -0.09
CA VAL A 164 0.28 -8.92 -0.59
C VAL A 164 1.07 -9.67 -1.64
N SER A 165 1.32 -9.06 -2.80
CA SER A 165 2.21 -9.63 -3.81
C SER A 165 3.66 -9.65 -3.31
N ILE A 166 4.29 -10.81 -3.33
CA ILE A 166 5.68 -11.02 -2.95
C ILE A 166 6.48 -11.29 -4.24
N PRO A 167 7.60 -10.60 -4.48
CA PRO A 167 8.47 -10.92 -5.61
C PRO A 167 9.03 -12.34 -5.49
N ALA A 168 9.11 -13.07 -6.61
CA ALA A 168 9.71 -14.40 -6.65
C ALA A 168 11.15 -14.43 -6.13
N SER A 169 11.89 -13.30 -6.23
CA SER A 169 13.25 -13.16 -5.68
C SER A 169 13.34 -13.26 -4.15
N PHE A 170 12.24 -13.15 -3.42
CA PHE A 170 12.24 -13.34 -1.96
C PHE A 170 12.29 -14.81 -1.55
N GLU A 171 11.91 -15.74 -2.43
CA GLU A 171 11.97 -17.17 -2.14
C GLU A 171 13.41 -17.70 -2.01
N SER A 172 14.39 -17.03 -2.61
CA SER A 172 15.81 -17.42 -2.55
C SER A 172 16.52 -17.07 -1.22
N ILE A 173 15.86 -16.37 -0.30
CA ILE A 173 16.44 -15.92 0.98
C ILE A 173 16.03 -16.85 2.15
N LEU A 174 15.16 -17.82 1.90
CA LEU A 174 14.63 -18.74 2.92
C LEU A 174 15.36 -20.11 2.99
N TYR A 175 16.54 -20.23 2.36
CA TYR A 175 17.37 -21.43 2.42
C TYR A 175 18.77 -21.14 2.96
#